data_332e177d65a06d581343bd799e106f9e
#
_entry.id   332e177d65a06d581343bd799e106f9e
#
_cell.length_a   1.000
_cell.length_b   1.000
_cell.length_c   1.000
_cell.angle_alpha   90.00
_cell.angle_beta   90.00
_cell.angle_gamma   90.00
#
_symmetry.space_group_name_H-M   'P 1'
#
loop_
_entity.id
_entity.type
_entity.pdbx_description
1 polymer ?
#
loop_
_entity_poly.entity_id
_entity_poly.type
_entity_poly.pdbx_seq_one_letter_code
_entity_poly.pdbx_strand_id
1 'polypeptide(L)'
;LHIFPLPRLSVDIDLDFTVNVNKYELPEIKEKFKKRLTDYMWQEGYSLADSRDHFALTSFLFNYINNAGNRDNIKVEINFLDRCHVLPLEKKRILTKGIVEDFEVLTLNTTELYASKINALLSRATPRDLYDVNAMIENNVINDTKLLRKCLVFYNAIGGDYDIQDLDYKNVERLDYRKYKTQLKPVISKDDKFDIEKAKEKVLTFVKDLLVLTDGEKEFLSKLQEKVYAPELLFNNKEFINISVKASEFQTEMVE
;
A
#
# COMPACT_ATOMS: atom_id res chain seq x y z
N LEU A 1 -5.87 1.42 -10.23
CA LEU A 1 -6.17 1.19 -11.66
C LEU A 1 -6.56 -0.26 -12.00
N HIS A 2 -6.21 -1.25 -11.15
CA HIS A 2 -6.54 -2.67 -11.41
C HIS A 2 -7.86 -3.12 -10.77
N ILE A 3 -8.40 -2.36 -9.82
CA ILE A 3 -9.54 -2.78 -9.01
C ILE A 3 -10.78 -1.99 -9.37
N PHE A 4 -10.65 -0.69 -9.50
CA PHE A 4 -11.65 0.20 -10.06
C PHE A 4 -10.97 1.39 -10.75
N PRO A 5 -11.63 2.03 -11.71
CA PRO A 5 -11.07 3.16 -12.43
C PRO A 5 -10.96 4.36 -11.47
N LEU A 6 -9.83 4.48 -10.79
CA LEU A 6 -9.54 5.63 -9.94
C LEU A 6 -9.38 6.87 -10.83
N PRO A 7 -10.14 7.94 -10.62
CA PRO A 7 -10.15 9.10 -11.52
C PRO A 7 -8.92 10.02 -11.30
N ARG A 8 -7.76 9.43 -11.08
CA ARG A 8 -6.47 10.13 -11.04
C ARG A 8 -5.36 9.33 -11.73
N LEU A 9 -4.30 10.02 -12.10
CA LEU A 9 -3.11 9.39 -12.65
C LEU A 9 -2.36 8.58 -11.56
N SER A 10 -1.83 7.43 -11.96
CA SER A 10 -0.80 6.71 -11.21
C SER A 10 0.55 7.32 -11.58
N VAL A 11 1.37 7.61 -10.59
CA VAL A 11 2.66 8.29 -10.78
C VAL A 11 3.85 7.41 -10.42
N ASP A 12 3.60 6.33 -9.67
CA ASP A 12 4.61 5.40 -9.17
C ASP A 12 4.21 3.97 -9.52
N ILE A 13 5.18 3.07 -9.60
CA ILE A 13 5.00 1.61 -9.68
C ILE A 13 5.49 1.03 -8.36
N ASP A 14 4.55 0.52 -7.56
CA ASP A 14 4.82 -0.11 -6.28
C ASP A 14 4.73 -1.63 -6.43
N LEU A 15 5.79 -2.33 -6.03
CA LEU A 15 5.93 -3.78 -6.12
C LEU A 15 6.26 -4.36 -4.75
N ASP A 16 5.68 -5.51 -4.43
CA ASP A 16 6.03 -6.30 -3.26
C ASP A 16 6.87 -7.52 -3.68
N PHE A 17 7.98 -7.72 -2.98
CA PHE A 17 8.79 -8.92 -3.16
C PHE A 17 8.18 -10.07 -2.35
N THR A 18 7.55 -11.03 -3.04
CA THR A 18 6.74 -12.09 -2.41
C THR A 18 7.49 -13.40 -2.18
N VAL A 19 8.80 -13.45 -2.47
CA VAL A 19 9.58 -14.68 -2.28
C VAL A 19 10.13 -14.77 -0.85
N ASN A 20 9.85 -15.87 -0.19
CA ASN A 20 10.38 -16.13 1.15
C ASN A 20 11.84 -16.57 1.05
N VAL A 21 12.74 -15.69 1.41
CA VAL A 21 14.19 -15.91 1.47
C VAL A 21 14.74 -15.45 2.82
N ASN A 22 15.81 -16.05 3.28
CA ASN A 22 16.44 -15.63 4.53
C ASN A 22 17.19 -14.29 4.37
N LYS A 23 17.51 -13.66 5.51
CA LYS A 23 18.17 -12.35 5.53
C LYS A 23 19.57 -12.33 4.89
N TYR A 24 20.24 -13.46 4.83
CA TYR A 24 21.60 -13.56 4.26
C TYR A 24 21.56 -13.67 2.73
N GLU A 25 20.51 -14.23 2.15
CA GLU A 25 20.32 -14.36 0.70
C GLU A 25 19.74 -13.08 0.08
N LEU A 26 19.02 -12.30 0.86
CA LEU A 26 18.31 -11.11 0.38
C LEU A 26 19.22 -10.09 -0.33
N PRO A 27 20.44 -9.73 0.17
CA PRO A 27 21.30 -8.78 -0.51
C PRO A 27 21.70 -9.21 -1.93
N GLU A 28 22.06 -10.48 -2.12
CA GLU A 28 22.42 -11.01 -3.44
C GLU A 28 21.22 -10.98 -4.41
N ILE A 29 20.05 -11.32 -3.91
CA ILE A 29 18.80 -11.28 -4.68
C ILE A 29 18.46 -9.85 -5.10
N LYS A 30 18.59 -8.88 -4.19
CA LYS A 30 18.39 -7.46 -4.48
C LYS A 30 19.31 -6.97 -5.61
N GLU A 31 20.60 -7.30 -5.54
CA GLU A 31 21.56 -6.92 -6.58
C GLU A 31 21.22 -7.55 -7.94
N LYS A 32 20.88 -8.84 -7.96
CA LYS A 32 20.44 -9.50 -9.20
C LYS A 32 19.17 -8.88 -9.77
N PHE A 33 18.22 -8.56 -8.91
CA PHE A 33 16.97 -7.91 -9.32
C PHE A 33 17.23 -6.49 -9.85
N LYS A 34 18.01 -5.69 -9.13
CA LYS A 34 18.40 -4.35 -9.54
C LYS A 34 19.02 -4.35 -10.94
N LYS A 35 19.98 -5.25 -11.18
CA LYS A 35 20.61 -5.38 -12.49
C LYS A 35 19.59 -5.72 -13.57
N ARG A 36 18.74 -6.75 -13.37
CA ARG A 36 17.74 -7.18 -14.35
C ARG A 36 16.72 -6.09 -14.64
N LEU A 37 16.23 -5.39 -13.62
CA LEU A 37 15.31 -4.28 -13.80
C LEU A 37 15.95 -3.14 -14.59
N THR A 38 17.18 -2.76 -14.26
CA THR A 38 17.89 -1.69 -14.95
C THR A 38 18.15 -2.04 -16.42
N ASP A 39 18.59 -3.27 -16.68
CA ASP A 39 18.82 -3.75 -18.06
C ASP A 39 17.53 -3.77 -18.87
N TYR A 40 16.42 -4.24 -18.28
CA TYR A 40 15.10 -4.23 -18.93
C TYR A 40 14.64 -2.80 -19.22
N MET A 41 14.68 -1.91 -18.23
CA MET A 41 14.25 -0.52 -18.40
C MET A 41 15.09 0.22 -19.45
N TRP A 42 16.41 -0.09 -19.53
CA TRP A 42 17.26 0.45 -20.59
C TRP A 42 16.81 0.01 -21.98
N GLN A 43 16.45 -1.28 -22.16
CA GLN A 43 15.96 -1.80 -23.43
C GLN A 43 14.65 -1.13 -23.86
N GLU A 44 13.81 -0.75 -22.89
CA GLU A 44 12.55 -0.04 -23.11
C GLU A 44 12.71 1.49 -23.27
N GLY A 45 13.94 2.00 -23.34
CA GLY A 45 14.23 3.42 -23.57
C GLY A 45 14.25 4.30 -22.33
N TYR A 46 14.28 3.69 -21.13
CA TYR A 46 14.42 4.41 -19.86
C TYR A 46 15.88 4.43 -19.41
N SER A 47 16.29 5.50 -18.74
CA SER A 47 17.63 5.62 -18.16
C SER A 47 17.56 5.80 -16.65
N LEU A 48 18.34 5.02 -15.89
CA LEU A 48 18.41 5.15 -14.44
C LEU A 48 19.00 6.51 -14.06
N ALA A 49 18.24 7.31 -13.32
CA ALA A 49 18.63 8.63 -12.82
C ALA A 49 19.14 8.57 -11.37
N ASP A 50 18.46 7.80 -10.51
CA ASP A 50 18.79 7.62 -9.10
C ASP A 50 18.33 6.26 -8.62
N SER A 51 19.01 5.71 -7.61
CA SER A 51 18.55 4.53 -6.89
C SER A 51 18.92 4.63 -5.41
N ARG A 52 17.97 4.29 -4.54
CA ARG A 52 18.17 4.27 -3.09
C ARG A 52 17.83 2.88 -2.59
N ASP A 53 18.79 2.29 -1.90
CA ASP A 53 18.62 0.97 -1.32
C ASP A 53 18.61 1.07 0.20
N HIS A 54 17.49 0.72 0.79
CA HIS A 54 17.31 0.53 2.22
C HIS A 54 16.95 -0.92 2.48
N PHE A 55 17.13 -1.39 3.69
CA PHE A 55 16.81 -2.77 4.04
C PHE A 55 15.39 -3.16 3.59
N ALA A 56 14.43 -2.33 3.92
CA ALA A 56 13.00 -2.56 3.69
C ALA A 56 12.52 -2.22 2.27
N LEU A 57 13.14 -1.24 1.63
CA LEU A 57 12.64 -0.62 0.41
C LEU A 57 13.79 -0.27 -0.53
N THR A 58 13.68 -0.69 -1.77
CA THR A 58 14.57 -0.20 -2.83
C THR A 58 13.76 0.65 -3.79
N SER A 59 14.20 1.88 -4.06
CA SER A 59 13.56 2.78 -5.00
C SER A 59 14.48 3.12 -6.17
N PHE A 60 13.88 3.21 -7.36
CA PHE A 60 14.54 3.57 -8.61
C PHE A 60 13.82 4.75 -9.22
N LEU A 61 14.56 5.72 -9.72
CA LEU A 61 14.04 6.80 -10.53
C LEU A 61 14.59 6.65 -11.95
N PHE A 62 13.71 6.43 -12.91
CA PHE A 62 14.07 6.33 -14.32
C PHE A 62 13.59 7.56 -15.09
N ASN A 63 14.45 8.10 -15.95
CA ASN A 63 14.09 9.15 -16.89
C ASN A 63 13.66 8.54 -18.22
N TYR A 64 12.74 9.20 -18.91
CA TYR A 64 12.30 8.89 -20.27
C TYR A 64 11.88 10.16 -21.01
N ILE A 65 11.68 10.05 -22.31
CA ILE A 65 11.08 11.13 -23.12
C ILE A 65 9.61 10.80 -23.33
N ASN A 66 8.73 11.67 -22.87
CA ASN A 66 7.30 11.48 -23.00
C ASN A 66 6.82 11.80 -24.43
N ASN A 67 5.55 11.49 -24.75
CA ASN A 67 4.97 11.68 -26.08
C ASN A 67 4.95 13.15 -26.56
N ALA A 68 5.12 14.11 -25.66
CA ALA A 68 5.25 15.53 -26.00
C ALA A 68 6.73 15.95 -26.24
N GLY A 69 7.68 15.01 -26.20
CA GLY A 69 9.10 15.26 -26.38
C GLY A 69 9.80 15.83 -25.14
N ASN A 70 9.13 15.91 -24.00
CA ASN A 70 9.72 16.42 -22.77
C ASN A 70 10.37 15.29 -21.96
N ARG A 71 11.43 15.63 -21.23
CA ARG A 71 12.00 14.73 -20.23
C ARG A 71 11.02 14.58 -19.07
N ASP A 72 10.76 13.35 -18.69
CA ASP A 72 9.89 12.96 -17.60
C ASP A 72 10.53 11.82 -16.81
N ASN A 73 9.94 11.43 -15.69
CA ASN A 73 10.47 10.36 -14.87
C ASN A 73 9.37 9.44 -14.35
N ILE A 74 9.75 8.19 -14.09
CA ILE A 74 8.92 7.20 -13.42
C ILE A 74 9.68 6.63 -12.24
N LYS A 75 9.00 6.52 -11.11
CA LYS A 75 9.53 5.90 -9.89
C LYS A 75 9.05 4.46 -9.79
N VAL A 76 9.97 3.55 -9.50
CA VAL A 76 9.66 2.14 -9.19
C VAL A 76 10.14 1.88 -7.77
N GLU A 77 9.24 1.42 -6.90
CA GLU A 77 9.54 1.03 -5.52
C GLU A 77 9.30 -0.46 -5.31
N ILE A 78 10.20 -1.11 -4.60
CA ILE A 78 10.09 -2.52 -4.27
C ILE A 78 10.19 -2.67 -2.77
N ASN A 79 9.09 -3.13 -2.18
CA ASN A 79 9.01 -3.44 -0.76
C ASN A 79 9.54 -4.86 -0.52
N PHE A 80 10.48 -4.98 0.42
CA PHE A 80 11.09 -6.25 0.82
C PHE A 80 10.68 -6.68 2.24
N LEU A 81 9.89 -5.87 2.95
CA LEU A 81 9.38 -6.23 4.28
C LEU A 81 8.07 -7.01 4.18
N ASP A 82 7.07 -6.46 3.48
CA ASP A 82 5.74 -7.06 3.40
C ASP A 82 5.73 -8.20 2.35
N ARG A 83 6.58 -9.21 2.58
CA ARG A 83 6.73 -10.36 1.67
C ARG A 83 5.63 -11.38 1.81
N CYS A 84 4.89 -11.33 2.91
CA CYS A 84 3.78 -12.23 3.19
C CYS A 84 2.47 -11.45 3.19
N HIS A 85 1.52 -11.93 2.43
CA HIS A 85 0.19 -11.35 2.34
C HIS A 85 -0.79 -12.20 3.15
N VAL A 86 -1.78 -11.54 3.75
CA VAL A 86 -2.82 -12.20 4.57
C VAL A 86 -3.77 -12.99 3.69
N LEU A 87 -4.13 -12.43 2.54
CA LEU A 87 -5.08 -13.02 1.60
C LEU A 87 -4.36 -13.51 0.34
N PRO A 88 -4.92 -14.51 -0.37
CA PRO A 88 -4.35 -14.96 -1.64
C PRO A 88 -4.24 -13.82 -2.66
N LEU A 89 -3.12 -13.78 -3.39
CA LEU A 89 -2.92 -12.85 -4.48
C LEU A 89 -3.94 -13.09 -5.61
N GLU A 90 -4.34 -12.03 -6.29
CA GLU A 90 -5.34 -12.05 -7.36
C GLU A 90 -4.72 -11.61 -8.70
N LYS A 91 -5.13 -12.26 -9.80
CA LYS A 91 -4.86 -11.74 -11.14
C LYS A 91 -5.94 -10.75 -11.54
N LYS A 92 -5.54 -9.54 -11.87
CA LYS A 92 -6.46 -8.46 -12.28
C LYS A 92 -6.05 -7.89 -13.63
N ARG A 93 -7.04 -7.62 -14.48
CA ARG A 93 -6.84 -6.85 -15.70
C ARG A 93 -6.69 -5.38 -15.38
N ILE A 94 -5.85 -4.70 -16.16
CA ILE A 94 -5.77 -3.25 -16.12
C ILE A 94 -7.04 -2.66 -16.72
N LEU A 95 -7.66 -1.72 -15.99
CA LEU A 95 -8.93 -1.09 -16.38
C LEU A 95 -8.74 0.18 -17.25
N THR A 96 -7.61 0.32 -17.91
CA THR A 96 -7.33 1.46 -18.81
C THR A 96 -7.88 1.20 -20.19
N LYS A 97 -9.05 1.76 -20.48
CA LYS A 97 -9.67 1.63 -21.81
C LYS A 97 -8.84 2.33 -22.89
N GLY A 98 -8.32 1.55 -23.84
CA GLY A 98 -7.80 2.06 -25.11
C GLY A 98 -6.41 2.73 -25.09
N ILE A 99 -5.70 2.68 -23.98
CA ILE A 99 -4.36 3.29 -23.85
C ILE A 99 -3.24 2.23 -23.93
N VAL A 100 -3.51 1.00 -23.54
CA VAL A 100 -2.53 -0.08 -23.46
C VAL A 100 -3.18 -1.39 -23.92
N GLU A 101 -2.37 -2.34 -24.40
CA GLU A 101 -2.81 -3.71 -24.65
C GLU A 101 -3.38 -4.34 -23.37
N ASP A 102 -4.35 -5.22 -23.57
CA ASP A 102 -5.03 -5.92 -22.48
C ASP A 102 -4.03 -6.90 -21.80
N PHE A 103 -3.63 -6.64 -20.57
CA PHE A 103 -2.78 -7.54 -19.81
C PHE A 103 -3.24 -7.70 -18.37
N GLU A 104 -2.86 -8.82 -17.78
CA GLU A 104 -3.14 -9.13 -16.38
C GLU A 104 -1.91 -8.91 -15.52
N VAL A 105 -2.12 -8.43 -14.30
CA VAL A 105 -1.09 -8.32 -13.28
C VAL A 105 -1.47 -9.14 -12.07
N LEU A 106 -0.47 -9.70 -11.41
CA LEU A 106 -0.62 -10.26 -10.07
C LEU A 106 -0.62 -9.11 -9.07
N THR A 107 -1.65 -9.02 -8.25
CA THR A 107 -1.85 -7.94 -7.28
C THR A 107 -2.32 -8.47 -5.94
N LEU A 108 -2.23 -7.64 -4.92
CA LEU A 108 -2.87 -7.92 -3.64
C LEU A 108 -4.37 -8.18 -3.81
N ASN A 109 -4.93 -8.99 -2.91
CA ASN A 109 -6.37 -9.06 -2.76
C ASN A 109 -6.95 -7.66 -2.56
N THR A 110 -8.10 -7.41 -3.15
CA THR A 110 -8.75 -6.09 -3.12
C THR A 110 -8.94 -5.56 -1.69
N THR A 111 -9.38 -6.40 -0.75
CA THR A 111 -9.59 -6.02 0.65
C THR A 111 -8.28 -5.63 1.33
N GLU A 112 -7.23 -6.40 1.09
CA GLU A 112 -5.89 -6.17 1.63
C GLU A 112 -5.27 -4.88 1.09
N LEU A 113 -5.43 -4.64 -0.23
CA LEU A 113 -5.00 -3.38 -0.84
C LEU A 113 -5.73 -2.17 -0.24
N TYR A 114 -7.03 -2.30 0.05
CA TYR A 114 -7.78 -1.22 0.70
C TYR A 114 -7.31 -0.98 2.13
N ALA A 115 -7.03 -2.04 2.88
CA ALA A 115 -6.45 -1.92 4.22
C ALA A 115 -5.11 -1.18 4.19
N SER A 116 -4.21 -1.52 3.24
CA SER A 116 -2.92 -0.84 3.10
C SER A 116 -3.08 0.64 2.69
N LYS A 117 -4.08 0.99 1.89
CA LYS A 117 -4.40 2.38 1.54
C LYS A 117 -4.88 3.19 2.75
N ILE A 118 -5.76 2.61 3.56
CA ILE A 118 -6.22 3.24 4.80
C ILE A 118 -5.06 3.39 5.77
N ASN A 119 -4.23 2.34 5.94
CA ASN A 119 -3.05 2.40 6.80
C ASN A 119 -2.08 3.52 6.35
N ALA A 120 -1.82 3.64 5.05
CA ALA A 120 -1.00 4.72 4.50
C ALA A 120 -1.58 6.11 4.79
N LEU A 121 -2.90 6.28 4.68
CA LEU A 121 -3.57 7.54 5.04
C LEU A 121 -3.38 7.87 6.52
N LEU A 122 -3.54 6.89 7.41
CA LEU A 122 -3.42 7.10 8.85
C LEU A 122 -1.98 7.42 9.27
N SER A 123 -0.98 6.79 8.66
CA SER A 123 0.42 6.99 9.02
C SER A 123 1.04 8.25 8.42
N ARG A 124 0.90 8.50 7.12
CA ARG A 124 1.58 9.63 6.45
C ARG A 124 0.68 10.80 6.04
N ALA A 125 -0.63 10.58 5.96
CA ALA A 125 -1.66 11.56 5.65
C ALA A 125 -1.33 12.45 4.44
N THR A 126 -1.36 11.88 3.22
CA THR A 126 -1.22 12.69 1.99
C THR A 126 -2.59 12.96 1.36
N PRO A 127 -2.76 14.06 0.60
CA PRO A 127 -4.00 14.32 -0.12
C PRO A 127 -4.36 13.25 -1.15
N ARG A 128 -3.37 12.53 -1.71
CA ARG A 128 -3.60 11.39 -2.62
C ARG A 128 -4.20 10.21 -1.88
N ASP A 129 -3.70 9.90 -0.67
CA ASP A 129 -4.25 8.82 0.16
C ASP A 129 -5.70 9.14 0.57
N LEU A 130 -5.98 10.39 0.97
CA LEU A 130 -7.33 10.83 1.29
C LEU A 130 -8.28 10.69 0.09
N TYR A 131 -7.83 11.10 -1.11
CA TYR A 131 -8.60 10.98 -2.34
C TYR A 131 -8.91 9.52 -2.68
N ASP A 132 -7.90 8.64 -2.59
CA ASP A 132 -8.05 7.22 -2.85
C ASP A 132 -9.08 6.59 -1.90
N VAL A 133 -8.96 6.82 -0.59
CA VAL A 133 -9.88 6.26 0.40
C VAL A 133 -11.29 6.85 0.26
N ASN A 134 -11.42 8.15 0.00
CA ASN A 134 -12.73 8.76 -0.28
C ASN A 134 -13.39 8.13 -1.52
N ALA A 135 -12.63 7.93 -2.59
CA ALA A 135 -13.14 7.28 -3.81
C ALA A 135 -13.57 5.83 -3.58
N MET A 136 -12.84 5.07 -2.73
CA MET A 136 -13.23 3.71 -2.34
C MET A 136 -14.59 3.70 -1.61
N ILE A 137 -14.82 4.64 -0.72
CA ILE A 137 -16.08 4.76 0.03
C ILE A 137 -17.22 5.17 -0.92
N GLU A 138 -17.01 6.18 -1.76
CA GLU A 138 -18.04 6.69 -2.69
C GLU A 138 -18.49 5.67 -3.73
N ASN A 139 -17.56 4.84 -4.20
CA ASN A 139 -17.87 3.79 -5.18
C ASN A 139 -18.36 2.48 -4.56
N ASN A 140 -18.55 2.41 -3.24
CA ASN A 140 -19.01 1.23 -2.50
C ASN A 140 -18.23 -0.05 -2.87
N VAL A 141 -16.92 0.07 -3.05
CA VAL A 141 -16.07 -1.06 -3.46
C VAL A 141 -15.66 -1.96 -2.29
N ILE A 142 -16.01 -1.58 -1.07
CA ILE A 142 -15.72 -2.32 0.16
C ILE A 142 -16.89 -3.27 0.45
N ASN A 143 -16.69 -4.57 0.18
CA ASN A 143 -17.73 -5.58 0.33
C ASN A 143 -17.76 -6.22 1.72
N ASP A 144 -16.62 -6.35 2.38
CA ASP A 144 -16.49 -6.96 3.71
C ASP A 144 -15.70 -6.04 4.66
N THR A 145 -16.44 -5.24 5.42
CA THR A 145 -15.84 -4.30 6.40
C THR A 145 -15.18 -5.01 7.58
N LYS A 146 -15.62 -6.22 7.93
CA LYS A 146 -15.01 -7.01 9.01
C LYS A 146 -13.64 -7.52 8.59
N LEU A 147 -13.53 -8.09 7.40
CA LEU A 147 -12.27 -8.55 6.85
C LEU A 147 -11.31 -7.36 6.60
N LEU A 148 -11.83 -6.24 6.08
CA LEU A 148 -11.06 -5.01 5.90
C LEU A 148 -10.47 -4.53 7.23
N ARG A 149 -11.26 -4.51 8.32
CA ARG A 149 -10.78 -4.12 9.64
C ARG A 149 -9.67 -5.05 10.14
N LYS A 150 -9.85 -6.37 10.01
CA LYS A 150 -8.84 -7.36 10.42
C LYS A 150 -7.52 -7.15 9.68
N CYS A 151 -7.55 -6.95 8.36
CA CYS A 151 -6.36 -6.64 7.57
C CYS A 151 -5.73 -5.31 8.02
N LEU A 152 -6.53 -4.28 8.29
CA LEU A 152 -6.03 -2.98 8.76
C LEU A 152 -5.36 -3.10 10.13
N VAL A 153 -6.00 -3.79 11.09
CA VAL A 153 -5.43 -4.07 12.42
C VAL A 153 -4.11 -4.82 12.29
N PHE A 154 -4.06 -5.84 11.45
CA PHE A 154 -2.86 -6.63 11.21
C PHE A 154 -1.71 -5.78 10.68
N TYR A 155 -1.91 -5.06 9.55
CA TYR A 155 -0.85 -4.25 8.93
C TYR A 155 -0.38 -3.09 9.80
N ASN A 156 -1.28 -2.48 10.54
CA ASN A 156 -0.93 -1.42 11.47
C ASN A 156 -0.06 -1.96 12.61
N ALA A 157 -0.45 -3.10 13.19
CA ALA A 157 0.26 -3.73 14.29
C ALA A 157 1.66 -4.25 13.90
N ILE A 158 1.82 -4.89 12.72
CA ILE A 158 3.14 -5.32 12.26
C ILE A 158 4.03 -4.14 11.86
N GLY A 159 3.46 -2.98 11.56
CA GLY A 159 4.17 -1.72 11.37
C GLY A 159 4.67 -1.08 12.67
N GLY A 160 4.36 -1.68 13.83
CA GLY A 160 4.79 -1.21 15.16
C GLY A 160 3.82 -0.24 15.83
N ASP A 161 2.63 -0.02 15.26
CA ASP A 161 1.59 0.81 15.86
C ASP A 161 0.52 -0.09 16.51
N TYR A 162 0.62 -0.26 17.81
CA TYR A 162 -0.29 -1.13 18.57
C TYR A 162 -1.52 -0.40 19.10
N ASP A 163 -1.51 0.94 19.06
CA ASP A 163 -2.57 1.77 19.62
C ASP A 163 -3.56 2.25 18.54
N ILE A 164 -3.91 1.37 17.60
CA ILE A 164 -4.81 1.69 16.50
C ILE A 164 -6.19 2.23 16.95
N GLN A 165 -6.60 1.96 18.20
CA GLN A 165 -7.83 2.51 18.77
C GLN A 165 -7.70 3.98 19.17
N ASP A 166 -6.50 4.38 19.60
CA ASP A 166 -6.20 5.74 20.07
C ASP A 166 -5.47 6.57 19.01
N LEU A 167 -5.66 6.20 17.74
CA LEU A 167 -5.06 6.90 16.61
C LEU A 167 -5.34 8.41 16.66
N ASP A 168 -4.27 9.17 16.62
CA ASP A 168 -4.36 10.62 16.46
C ASP A 168 -4.67 10.99 15.01
N TYR A 169 -5.94 11.20 14.68
CA TYR A 169 -6.39 11.62 13.35
C TYR A 169 -5.94 13.04 12.95
N LYS A 170 -5.22 13.75 13.83
CA LYS A 170 -4.73 15.11 13.56
C LYS A 170 -3.95 15.24 12.26
N ASN A 171 -3.23 14.19 11.87
CA ASN A 171 -2.49 14.22 10.61
C ASN A 171 -3.43 14.35 9.41
N VAL A 172 -4.55 13.64 9.41
CA VAL A 172 -5.57 13.72 8.35
C VAL A 172 -6.32 15.07 8.47
N GLU A 173 -6.68 15.49 9.67
CA GLU A 173 -7.36 16.76 9.93
C GLU A 173 -6.52 17.98 9.47
N ARG A 174 -5.19 17.90 9.60
CA ARG A 174 -4.24 18.97 9.18
C ARG A 174 -3.95 19.00 7.68
N LEU A 175 -4.50 18.07 6.89
CA LEU A 175 -4.38 18.18 5.43
C LEU A 175 -5.02 19.48 4.96
N ASP A 176 -4.22 20.28 4.27
CA ASP A 176 -4.62 21.63 3.86
C ASP A 176 -4.68 21.79 2.34
N TYR A 177 -5.25 22.91 1.90
CA TYR A 177 -5.39 23.26 0.51
C TYR A 177 -4.05 23.46 -0.21
N ARG A 178 -2.96 23.79 0.49
CA ARG A 178 -1.63 23.93 -0.10
C ARG A 178 -1.09 22.58 -0.52
N LYS A 179 -1.19 21.57 0.36
CA LYS A 179 -0.81 20.19 0.04
C LYS A 179 -1.70 19.64 -1.10
N TYR A 180 -3.00 19.90 -1.06
CA TYR A 180 -3.91 19.55 -2.15
C TYR A 180 -3.42 20.09 -3.49
N LYS A 181 -3.12 21.39 -3.59
CA LYS A 181 -2.65 22.05 -4.83
C LYS A 181 -1.37 21.43 -5.38
N THR A 182 -0.45 21.03 -4.52
CA THR A 182 0.88 20.57 -4.93
C THR A 182 0.96 19.08 -5.17
N GLN A 183 0.18 18.27 -4.45
CA GLN A 183 0.32 16.82 -4.45
C GLN A 183 -0.83 16.07 -5.13
N LEU A 184 -2.05 16.62 -5.13
CA LEU A 184 -3.20 15.95 -5.70
C LEU A 184 -3.70 16.62 -6.99
N LYS A 185 -3.86 17.94 -6.99
CA LYS A 185 -4.40 18.67 -8.15
C LYS A 185 -3.69 18.37 -9.49
N PRO A 186 -2.36 18.16 -9.53
CA PRO A 186 -1.67 17.84 -10.79
C PRO A 186 -2.01 16.47 -11.38
N VAL A 187 -2.57 15.56 -10.58
CA VAL A 187 -2.81 14.15 -10.96
C VAL A 187 -4.28 13.78 -11.07
N ILE A 188 -5.20 14.69 -10.79
CA ILE A 188 -6.65 14.52 -11.01
C ILE A 188 -7.12 15.30 -12.24
N SER A 189 -8.32 14.96 -12.75
CA SER A 189 -8.93 15.70 -13.84
C SER A 189 -9.12 17.18 -13.47
N LYS A 190 -9.01 18.08 -14.46
CA LYS A 190 -9.31 19.51 -14.28
C LYS A 190 -10.77 19.76 -13.91
N ASP A 191 -11.66 18.85 -14.32
CA ASP A 191 -13.10 18.92 -14.06
C ASP A 191 -13.48 18.28 -12.72
N ASP A 192 -12.53 17.64 -12.04
CA ASP A 192 -12.76 17.06 -10.72
C ASP A 192 -12.96 18.14 -9.67
N LYS A 193 -14.13 18.11 -9.02
CA LYS A 193 -14.53 19.04 -7.97
C LYS A 193 -14.29 18.47 -6.58
N PHE A 194 -13.16 17.83 -6.38
CA PHE A 194 -12.80 17.24 -5.09
C PHE A 194 -12.79 18.30 -3.97
N ASP A 195 -13.63 18.06 -2.97
CA ASP A 195 -13.74 18.89 -1.77
C ASP A 195 -12.99 18.19 -0.62
N ILE A 196 -11.82 18.72 -0.27
CA ILE A 196 -10.93 18.12 0.73
C ILE A 196 -11.57 18.08 2.12
N GLU A 197 -12.38 19.08 2.50
CA GLU A 197 -12.99 19.14 3.84
C GLU A 197 -14.12 18.11 3.97
N LYS A 198 -14.97 17.99 2.95
CA LYS A 198 -15.99 16.95 2.90
C LYS A 198 -15.39 15.53 2.85
N ALA A 199 -14.29 15.36 2.13
CA ALA A 199 -13.58 14.09 2.08
C ALA A 199 -13.01 13.70 3.44
N LYS A 200 -12.40 14.64 4.17
CA LYS A 200 -11.92 14.42 5.55
C LYS A 200 -13.05 13.95 6.45
N GLU A 201 -14.15 14.69 6.50
CA GLU A 201 -15.29 14.36 7.35
C GLU A 201 -15.81 12.96 7.07
N LYS A 202 -16.05 12.63 5.78
CA LYS A 202 -16.55 11.33 5.34
C LYS A 202 -15.58 10.20 5.70
N VAL A 203 -14.29 10.37 5.36
CA VAL A 203 -13.28 9.34 5.58
C VAL A 203 -13.03 9.12 7.07
N LEU A 204 -12.95 10.19 7.88
CA LEU A 204 -12.75 10.08 9.32
C LEU A 204 -13.95 9.39 9.99
N THR A 205 -15.19 9.70 9.57
CA THR A 205 -16.38 9.00 10.06
C THR A 205 -16.28 7.50 9.74
N PHE A 206 -16.01 7.16 8.48
CA PHE A 206 -15.87 5.77 8.05
C PHE A 206 -14.77 5.02 8.83
N VAL A 207 -13.59 5.63 9.00
CA VAL A 207 -12.47 4.99 9.70
C VAL A 207 -12.77 4.81 11.19
N LYS A 208 -13.40 5.79 11.85
CA LYS A 208 -13.82 5.66 13.26
C LYS A 208 -14.81 4.52 13.44
N ASP A 209 -15.78 4.39 12.54
CA ASP A 209 -16.76 3.29 12.59
C ASP A 209 -16.08 1.94 12.29
N LEU A 210 -15.14 1.91 11.34
CA LEU A 210 -14.38 0.71 10.99
C LEU A 210 -13.54 0.20 12.17
N LEU A 211 -12.92 1.09 12.95
CA LEU A 211 -12.00 0.78 14.04
C LEU A 211 -12.69 0.53 15.39
N VAL A 212 -13.99 0.27 15.40
CA VAL A 212 -14.66 -0.32 16.56
C VAL A 212 -14.24 -1.79 16.68
N LEU A 213 -13.15 -2.03 17.45
CA LEU A 213 -12.51 -3.34 17.53
C LEU A 213 -13.31 -4.32 18.37
N THR A 214 -13.29 -5.59 17.94
CA THR A 214 -13.81 -6.73 18.74
C THR A 214 -12.83 -7.11 19.85
N ASP A 215 -13.32 -7.90 20.83
CA ASP A 215 -12.45 -8.38 21.91
C ASP A 215 -11.28 -9.23 21.41
N GLY A 216 -11.49 -10.06 20.37
CA GLY A 216 -10.40 -10.84 19.75
C GLY A 216 -9.34 -9.96 19.07
N GLU A 217 -9.75 -8.86 18.39
CA GLU A 217 -8.81 -7.91 17.79
C GLU A 217 -8.00 -7.16 18.86
N LYS A 218 -8.63 -6.79 19.97
CA LYS A 218 -7.96 -6.19 21.14
C LYS A 218 -6.98 -7.16 21.79
N GLU A 219 -7.37 -8.41 21.97
CA GLU A 219 -6.51 -9.45 22.50
C GLU A 219 -5.29 -9.71 21.61
N PHE A 220 -5.48 -9.72 20.27
CA PHE A 220 -4.38 -9.83 19.32
C PHE A 220 -3.36 -8.70 19.52
N LEU A 221 -3.80 -7.45 19.61
CA LEU A 221 -2.93 -6.29 19.83
C LEU A 221 -2.18 -6.38 21.17
N SER A 222 -2.88 -6.75 22.25
CA SER A 222 -2.27 -6.91 23.56
C SER A 222 -1.18 -7.99 23.56
N LYS A 223 -1.45 -9.16 22.96
CA LYS A 223 -0.46 -10.24 22.85
C LYS A 223 0.74 -9.84 22.01
N LEU A 224 0.51 -9.11 20.92
CA LEU A 224 1.61 -8.67 20.07
C LEU A 224 2.52 -7.65 20.78
N GLN A 225 1.97 -6.75 21.63
CA GLN A 225 2.76 -5.90 22.53
C GLN A 225 3.63 -6.70 23.50
N GLU A 226 3.13 -7.85 23.96
CA GLU A 226 3.88 -8.80 24.79
C GLU A 226 4.85 -9.69 23.98
N LYS A 227 5.05 -9.39 22.68
CA LYS A 227 5.84 -10.17 21.72
C LYS A 227 5.29 -11.60 21.49
N VAL A 228 4.00 -11.82 21.73
CA VAL A 228 3.30 -13.07 21.46
C VAL A 228 2.47 -12.91 20.19
N TYR A 229 2.88 -13.60 19.15
CA TYR A 229 2.18 -13.58 17.87
C TYR A 229 1.04 -14.60 17.84
N ALA A 230 -0.23 -14.13 17.80
CA ALA A 230 -1.44 -14.94 17.85
C ALA A 230 -2.44 -14.57 16.72
N PRO A 231 -2.07 -14.78 15.45
CA PRO A 231 -2.88 -14.36 14.29
C PRO A 231 -4.24 -15.08 14.19
N GLU A 232 -4.41 -16.22 14.86
CA GLU A 232 -5.66 -16.95 14.99
C GLU A 232 -6.77 -16.13 15.69
N LEU A 233 -6.42 -15.10 16.43
CA LEU A 233 -7.37 -14.16 17.02
C LEU A 233 -8.00 -13.23 15.99
N LEU A 234 -7.29 -12.98 14.87
CA LEU A 234 -7.80 -12.20 13.74
C LEU A 234 -8.40 -13.09 12.65
N PHE A 235 -7.71 -14.17 12.28
CA PHE A 235 -8.03 -14.97 11.10
C PHE A 235 -8.27 -16.44 11.47
N ASN A 236 -9.44 -16.95 11.09
CA ASN A 236 -9.83 -18.33 11.41
C ASN A 236 -9.34 -19.36 10.37
N ASN A 237 -8.59 -18.94 9.36
CA ASN A 237 -8.10 -19.81 8.29
C ASN A 237 -6.62 -20.15 8.51
N LYS A 238 -6.28 -21.46 8.55
CA LYS A 238 -4.91 -21.94 8.76
C LYS A 238 -3.93 -21.45 7.68
N GLU A 239 -4.39 -21.24 6.45
CA GLU A 239 -3.53 -20.72 5.36
C GLU A 239 -3.10 -19.28 5.63
N PHE A 240 -4.01 -18.44 6.13
CA PHE A 240 -3.69 -17.08 6.54
C PHE A 240 -2.72 -17.07 7.72
N ILE A 241 -2.95 -17.94 8.70
CA ILE A 241 -2.05 -18.08 9.86
C ILE A 241 -0.64 -18.47 9.42
N ASN A 242 -0.49 -19.43 8.50
CA ASN A 242 0.82 -19.89 8.03
C ASN A 242 1.60 -18.79 7.28
N ILE A 243 0.92 -18.01 6.44
CA ILE A 243 1.52 -16.87 5.74
C ILE A 243 1.95 -15.80 6.75
N SER A 244 1.12 -15.51 7.71
CA SER A 244 1.35 -14.48 8.72
C SER A 244 2.47 -14.87 9.73
N VAL A 245 2.59 -16.15 10.11
CA VAL A 245 3.69 -16.63 10.97
C VAL A 245 5.05 -16.35 10.35
N LYS A 246 5.19 -16.59 9.03
CA LYS A 246 6.45 -16.31 8.32
C LYS A 246 6.80 -14.83 8.29
N ALA A 247 5.80 -13.93 8.23
CA ALA A 247 6.03 -12.49 8.30
C ALA A 247 6.53 -12.06 9.68
N SER A 248 5.99 -12.63 10.77
CA SER A 248 6.39 -12.31 12.15
C SER A 248 7.78 -12.82 12.52
N GLU A 249 8.11 -14.06 12.12
CA GLU A 249 9.45 -14.62 12.32
C GLU A 249 10.52 -13.72 11.69
N PHE A 250 10.22 -13.17 10.53
CA PHE A 250 11.13 -12.28 9.83
C PHE A 250 11.27 -10.90 10.53
N GLN A 251 10.20 -10.36 11.11
CA GLN A 251 10.24 -9.09 11.84
C GLN A 251 10.91 -9.25 13.20
N THR A 252 10.70 -10.37 13.89
CA THR A 252 11.35 -10.65 15.18
C THR A 252 12.87 -10.76 15.04
N GLU A 253 13.35 -11.33 13.93
CA GLU A 253 14.78 -11.37 13.60
C GLU A 253 15.40 -10.00 13.25
N MET A 254 14.57 -8.98 12.97
CA MET A 254 15.03 -7.62 12.62
C MET A 254 15.19 -6.69 13.84
N VAL A 255 14.56 -7.05 14.96
CA VAL A 255 14.56 -6.24 16.20
C VAL A 255 15.67 -6.65 17.17
N GLU A 256 16.33 -7.79 16.92
CA GLU A 256 17.57 -8.21 17.58
C GLU A 256 18.81 -7.77 16.75
#